data_572e1c778ad1bc2828708b0e259dfbdf
#
_entry.id   572e1c778ad1bc2828708b0e259dfbdf
#
_cell.length_a   1.000
_cell.length_b   1.000
_cell.length_c   1.000
_cell.angle_alpha   90.00
_cell.angle_beta   90.00
_cell.angle_gamma   90.00
#
_symmetry.space_group_name_H-M   'P 1'
#
loop_
_entity.id
_entity.type
_entity.pdbx_description
1 polymer ?
#
loop_
_entity_poly.entity_id
_entity_poly.type
_entity_poly.pdbx_seq_one_letter_code
_entity_poly.pdbx_strand_id
1 'polypeptide(L)'
;MLLRKIVGHLASIAALVLLGGLLSATLVRIAPGFDADERELDPSLSAESLRAIRAERASRHNILRFYATYLRGVVHGDLGTSQALGQPVGNLLRERWPVTLRVAGVGLLLGWLLASTLAFAACLWQRPPGEILGTALSGAFLCIPAAVLALASVIFNSPGYLAIALIVFPKIYRYSRNLLAKAYAMPHITAARARGLGELRILARHALPVAGPQMIALAGVTISIALGAAIPVESLCGLPGIGQLAWQAALSRDLPLLVNLTVLVTLVTLLANSGADVMNYVLRPPEA
;
A
#
# COMPACT_ATOMS: atom_id res chain seq x y z
N MET A 1 -3.01 2.93 -31.78
CA MET A 1 -2.18 2.06 -30.94
C MET A 1 -2.29 2.41 -29.45
N LEU A 2 -2.29 3.70 -29.09
CA LEU A 2 -2.38 4.19 -27.70
C LEU A 2 -3.69 3.78 -27.00
N LEU A 3 -4.84 3.97 -27.67
CA LEU A 3 -6.16 3.62 -27.12
C LEU A 3 -6.26 2.14 -26.75
N ARG A 4 -5.74 1.24 -27.58
CA ARG A 4 -5.74 -0.21 -27.32
C ARG A 4 -4.89 -0.57 -26.10
N LYS A 5 -3.76 0.14 -25.86
CA LYS A 5 -2.92 -0.03 -24.69
C LYS A 5 -3.64 0.46 -23.41
N ILE A 6 -4.30 1.62 -23.47
CA ILE A 6 -5.07 2.18 -22.34
C ILE A 6 -6.23 1.26 -21.99
N VAL A 7 -7.01 0.81 -22.98
CA VAL A 7 -8.13 -0.13 -22.75
C VAL A 7 -7.64 -1.45 -22.14
N GLY A 8 -6.53 -2.01 -22.67
CA GLY A 8 -5.93 -3.22 -22.10
C GLY A 8 -5.46 -3.03 -20.66
N HIS A 9 -4.90 -1.86 -20.33
CA HIS A 9 -4.47 -1.55 -18.97
C HIS A 9 -5.65 -1.40 -18.00
N LEU A 10 -6.70 -0.70 -18.40
CA LEU A 10 -7.93 -0.58 -17.63
C LEU A 10 -8.63 -1.93 -17.42
N ALA A 11 -8.66 -2.77 -18.46
CA ALA A 11 -9.19 -4.13 -18.36
C ALA A 11 -8.40 -4.99 -17.38
N SER A 12 -7.06 -4.87 -17.38
CA SER A 12 -6.19 -5.57 -16.42
C SER A 12 -6.43 -5.10 -14.98
N ILE A 13 -6.58 -3.78 -14.76
CA ILE A 13 -6.92 -3.22 -13.45
C ILE A 13 -8.26 -3.78 -12.97
N ALA A 14 -9.28 -3.72 -13.82
CA ALA A 14 -10.60 -4.25 -13.49
C ALA A 14 -10.54 -5.76 -13.16
N ALA A 15 -9.85 -6.55 -13.97
CA ALA A 15 -9.67 -7.98 -13.72
C ALA A 15 -8.97 -8.28 -12.39
N LEU A 16 -7.89 -7.55 -12.07
CA LEU A 16 -7.15 -7.72 -10.82
C LEU A 16 -7.98 -7.31 -9.59
N VAL A 17 -8.75 -6.23 -9.69
CA VAL A 17 -9.67 -5.80 -8.61
C VAL A 17 -10.75 -6.85 -8.39
N LEU A 18 -11.34 -7.37 -9.46
CA LEU A 18 -12.36 -8.43 -9.39
C LEU A 18 -11.80 -9.72 -8.78
N LEU A 19 -10.61 -10.14 -9.20
CA LEU A 19 -9.95 -11.33 -8.67
C LEU A 19 -9.56 -11.13 -7.20
N GLY A 20 -9.04 -9.97 -6.82
CA GLY A 20 -8.70 -9.64 -5.44
C GLY A 20 -9.90 -9.69 -4.50
N GLY A 21 -11.04 -9.11 -4.92
CA GLY A 21 -12.28 -9.17 -4.18
C GLY A 21 -12.84 -10.59 -4.05
N LEU A 22 -12.78 -11.38 -5.14
CA LEU A 22 -13.21 -12.78 -5.12
C LEU A 22 -12.33 -13.64 -4.21
N LEU A 23 -11.01 -13.45 -4.26
CA LEU A 23 -10.05 -14.13 -3.38
C LEU A 23 -10.32 -13.77 -1.92
N SER A 24 -10.52 -12.49 -1.61
CA SER A 24 -10.86 -12.05 -0.25
C SER A 24 -12.14 -12.73 0.25
N ALA A 25 -13.21 -12.72 -0.56
CA ALA A 25 -14.48 -13.37 -0.23
C ALA A 25 -14.32 -14.88 -0.01
N THR A 26 -13.44 -15.53 -0.77
CA THR A 26 -13.18 -16.96 -0.65
C THR A 26 -12.38 -17.30 0.60
N LEU A 27 -11.29 -16.55 0.85
CA LEU A 27 -10.40 -16.78 2.00
C LEU A 27 -11.11 -16.58 3.34
N VAL A 28 -11.94 -15.54 3.46
CA VAL A 28 -12.72 -15.30 4.68
C VAL A 28 -13.65 -16.47 4.99
N ARG A 29 -14.21 -17.11 3.98
CA ARG A 29 -15.11 -18.26 4.15
C ARG A 29 -14.41 -19.56 4.50
N ILE A 30 -13.21 -19.76 3.96
CA ILE A 30 -12.39 -20.94 4.28
C ILE A 30 -11.75 -20.83 5.66
N ALA A 31 -11.71 -19.61 6.22
CA ALA A 31 -11.12 -19.38 7.53
C ALA A 31 -11.84 -20.21 8.60
N PRO A 32 -11.10 -20.91 9.48
CA PRO A 32 -11.69 -21.71 10.57
C PRO A 32 -12.63 -20.85 11.42
N GLY A 33 -13.84 -21.35 11.68
CA GLY A 33 -14.84 -20.68 12.50
C GLY A 33 -15.66 -19.59 11.77
N PHE A 34 -15.60 -19.49 10.45
CA PHE A 34 -16.52 -18.62 9.70
C PHE A 34 -18.00 -18.98 9.94
N ASP A 35 -18.28 -20.28 10.15
CA ASP A 35 -19.60 -20.80 10.45
C ASP A 35 -20.00 -20.68 11.93
N ALA A 36 -19.10 -20.26 12.83
CA ALA A 36 -19.39 -20.03 14.24
C ALA A 36 -19.81 -18.57 14.45
N ASP A 37 -21.10 -18.31 14.55
CA ASP A 37 -21.63 -17.00 14.91
C ASP A 37 -21.84 -16.97 16.42
N GLU A 38 -21.13 -16.09 17.11
CA GLU A 38 -21.30 -15.91 18.56
C GLU A 38 -22.75 -15.56 18.93
N ARG A 39 -23.52 -14.99 18.00
CA ARG A 39 -24.94 -14.71 18.17
C ARG A 39 -25.77 -15.99 18.30
N GLU A 40 -25.35 -17.13 17.72
CA GLU A 40 -26.05 -18.41 17.92
C GLU A 40 -25.87 -18.97 19.33
N LEU A 41 -24.87 -18.50 20.07
CA LEU A 41 -24.58 -18.89 21.46
C LEU A 41 -25.31 -18.00 22.47
N ASP A 42 -26.04 -16.97 22.02
CA ASP A 42 -26.81 -16.09 22.90
C ASP A 42 -28.11 -16.79 23.33
N PRO A 43 -28.24 -17.18 24.63
CA PRO A 43 -29.41 -17.87 25.13
C PRO A 43 -30.69 -17.02 25.10
N SER A 44 -30.57 -15.71 24.86
CA SER A 44 -31.71 -14.78 24.82
C SER A 44 -32.44 -14.75 23.50
N LEU A 45 -31.86 -15.35 22.41
CA LEU A 45 -32.46 -15.36 21.11
C LEU A 45 -33.61 -16.38 20.96
N SER A 46 -34.70 -15.93 20.39
CA SER A 46 -35.82 -16.80 20.07
C SER A 46 -35.45 -17.84 19.00
N ALA A 47 -36.12 -19.00 19.01
CA ALA A 47 -35.91 -20.02 17.99
C ALA A 47 -36.20 -19.52 16.55
N GLU A 48 -37.04 -18.51 16.42
CA GLU A 48 -37.40 -17.87 15.16
C GLU A 48 -36.27 -16.96 14.65
N SER A 49 -35.65 -16.17 15.57
CA SER A 49 -34.46 -15.36 15.27
C SER A 49 -33.26 -16.23 14.87
N LEU A 50 -33.06 -17.36 15.56
CA LEU A 50 -32.01 -18.33 15.20
C LEU A 50 -32.24 -18.95 13.81
N ARG A 51 -33.49 -19.25 13.44
CA ARG A 51 -33.84 -19.75 12.09
C ARG A 51 -33.60 -18.68 11.04
N ALA A 52 -33.94 -17.42 11.30
CA ALA A 52 -33.70 -16.31 10.40
C ALA A 52 -32.19 -16.09 10.16
N ILE A 53 -31.36 -16.11 11.21
CA ILE A 53 -29.90 -16.01 11.14
C ILE A 53 -29.33 -17.16 10.30
N ARG A 54 -29.80 -18.40 10.54
CA ARG A 54 -29.34 -19.57 9.77
C ARG A 54 -29.78 -19.54 8.31
N ALA A 55 -30.99 -19.08 8.01
CA ALA A 55 -31.49 -18.92 6.63
C ALA A 55 -30.73 -17.84 5.88
N GLU A 56 -30.43 -16.71 6.52
CA GLU A 56 -29.61 -15.65 5.99
C GLU A 56 -28.18 -16.14 5.68
N ARG A 57 -27.61 -16.93 6.58
CA ARG A 57 -26.32 -17.57 6.38
C ARG A 57 -26.31 -18.58 5.22
N ALA A 58 -27.33 -19.44 5.13
CA ALA A 58 -27.45 -20.41 4.05
C ALA A 58 -27.52 -19.73 2.67
N SER A 59 -28.17 -18.57 2.58
CA SER A 59 -28.22 -17.79 1.35
C SER A 59 -26.83 -17.22 0.94
N ARG A 60 -25.93 -17.04 1.89
CA ARG A 60 -24.57 -16.54 1.67
C ARG A 60 -23.55 -17.66 1.36
N HIS A 61 -23.95 -18.92 1.42
CA HIS A 61 -23.06 -20.06 1.16
C HIS A 61 -22.53 -20.10 -0.29
N ASN A 62 -23.25 -19.53 -1.23
CA ASN A 62 -22.83 -19.44 -2.63
C ASN A 62 -21.96 -18.20 -2.86
N ILE A 63 -20.62 -18.39 -2.88
CA ILE A 63 -19.61 -17.31 -3.06
C ILE A 63 -19.87 -16.52 -4.34
N LEU A 64 -20.18 -17.20 -5.43
CA LEU A 64 -20.40 -16.57 -6.73
C LEU A 64 -21.65 -15.68 -6.71
N ARG A 65 -22.73 -16.17 -6.08
CA ARG A 65 -23.97 -15.40 -5.93
C ARG A 65 -23.77 -14.17 -5.03
N PHE A 66 -23.08 -14.34 -3.91
CA PHE A 66 -22.71 -13.23 -3.03
C PHE A 66 -21.90 -12.17 -3.79
N TYR A 67 -20.86 -12.62 -4.48
CA TYR A 67 -19.96 -11.71 -5.19
C TYR A 67 -20.65 -11.02 -6.38
N ALA A 68 -21.50 -11.71 -7.11
CA ALA A 68 -22.32 -11.11 -8.18
C ALA A 68 -23.30 -10.06 -7.64
N THR A 69 -23.94 -10.33 -6.49
CA THR A 69 -24.83 -9.37 -5.82
C THR A 69 -24.05 -8.16 -5.31
N TYR A 70 -22.88 -8.39 -4.72
CA TYR A 70 -21.96 -7.35 -4.30
C TYR A 70 -21.55 -6.44 -5.47
N LEU A 71 -21.12 -7.02 -6.59
CA LEU A 71 -20.72 -6.23 -7.77
C LEU A 71 -21.88 -5.40 -8.34
N ARG A 72 -23.11 -5.94 -8.35
CA ARG A 72 -24.30 -5.16 -8.71
C ARG A 72 -24.50 -3.98 -7.77
N GLY A 73 -24.38 -4.19 -6.45
CA GLY A 73 -24.46 -3.12 -5.45
C GLY A 73 -23.40 -2.03 -5.71
N VAL A 74 -22.15 -2.42 -5.90
CA VAL A 74 -21.04 -1.47 -6.16
C VAL A 74 -21.31 -0.59 -7.39
N VAL A 75 -21.87 -1.16 -8.48
CA VAL A 75 -22.23 -0.39 -9.69
C VAL A 75 -23.31 0.66 -9.39
N HIS A 76 -24.18 0.41 -8.42
CA HIS A 76 -25.23 1.35 -7.98
C HIS A 76 -24.80 2.23 -6.81
N GLY A 77 -23.52 2.14 -6.38
CA GLY A 77 -22.97 2.92 -5.25
C GLY A 77 -23.31 2.33 -3.87
N ASP A 78 -23.91 1.14 -3.82
CA ASP A 78 -24.19 0.43 -2.57
C ASP A 78 -23.05 -0.55 -2.26
N LEU A 79 -22.27 -0.22 -1.24
CA LEU A 79 -21.18 -1.04 -0.72
C LEU A 79 -21.64 -2.05 0.35
N GLY A 80 -22.92 -2.06 0.66
CA GLY A 80 -23.50 -2.88 1.72
C GLY A 80 -23.25 -2.33 3.12
N THR A 81 -23.60 -3.14 4.11
CA THR A 81 -23.45 -2.81 5.54
C THR A 81 -22.46 -3.75 6.21
N SER A 82 -21.63 -3.20 7.09
CA SER A 82 -20.76 -3.95 7.98
C SER A 82 -21.60 -4.77 8.94
N GLN A 83 -21.32 -6.06 9.06
CA GLN A 83 -22.07 -6.96 9.94
C GLN A 83 -21.69 -6.79 11.40
N ALA A 84 -20.41 -6.50 11.65
CA ALA A 84 -19.88 -6.32 13.00
C ALA A 84 -20.25 -4.95 13.58
N LEU A 85 -20.25 -3.90 12.72
CA LEU A 85 -20.46 -2.52 13.17
C LEU A 85 -21.88 -2.01 12.93
N GLY A 86 -22.71 -2.72 12.14
CA GLY A 86 -24.09 -2.33 11.83
C GLY A 86 -24.22 -1.03 11.02
N GLN A 87 -23.14 -0.56 10.38
CA GLN A 87 -23.07 0.71 9.66
C GLN A 87 -22.83 0.50 8.16
N PRO A 88 -23.31 1.43 7.29
CA PRO A 88 -22.99 1.40 5.87
C PRO A 88 -21.47 1.47 5.64
N VAL A 89 -20.94 0.56 4.83
CA VAL A 89 -19.48 0.48 4.56
C VAL A 89 -18.96 1.79 3.94
N GLY A 90 -19.75 2.43 3.08
CA GLY A 90 -19.37 3.71 2.47
C GLY A 90 -19.08 4.81 3.48
N ASN A 91 -19.86 4.90 4.58
CA ASN A 91 -19.64 5.88 5.64
C ASN A 91 -18.35 5.56 6.41
N LEU A 92 -18.15 4.28 6.77
CA LEU A 92 -16.93 3.85 7.44
C LEU A 92 -15.67 4.18 6.64
N LEU A 93 -15.69 3.91 5.33
CA LEU A 93 -14.57 4.24 4.45
C LEU A 93 -14.32 5.75 4.40
N ARG A 94 -15.39 6.55 4.26
CA ARG A 94 -15.28 8.01 4.18
C ARG A 94 -14.71 8.64 5.45
N GLU A 95 -15.07 8.13 6.62
CA GLU A 95 -14.57 8.61 7.89
C GLU A 95 -13.11 8.20 8.15
N ARG A 96 -12.73 6.98 7.75
CA ARG A 96 -11.42 6.40 8.08
C ARG A 96 -10.32 6.74 7.06
N TRP A 97 -10.70 6.96 5.79
CA TRP A 97 -9.75 7.22 4.70
C TRP A 97 -8.83 8.43 4.93
N PRO A 98 -9.31 9.60 5.42
CA PRO A 98 -8.45 10.76 5.65
C PRO A 98 -7.32 10.49 6.65
N VAL A 99 -7.57 9.66 7.67
CA VAL A 99 -6.56 9.30 8.67
C VAL A 99 -5.44 8.49 8.01
N THR A 100 -5.78 7.45 7.27
CA THR A 100 -4.80 6.63 6.54
C THR A 100 -4.01 7.46 5.53
N LEU A 101 -4.68 8.32 4.75
CA LEU A 101 -4.00 9.21 3.80
C LEU A 101 -2.99 10.11 4.51
N ARG A 102 -3.33 10.66 5.66
CA ARG A 102 -2.44 11.51 6.43
C ARG A 102 -1.27 10.71 6.98
N VAL A 103 -1.52 9.59 7.64
CA VAL A 103 -0.48 8.79 8.29
C VAL A 103 0.45 8.14 7.27
N ALA A 104 -0.12 7.47 6.26
CA ALA A 104 0.66 6.83 5.19
C ALA A 104 1.34 7.87 4.28
N GLY A 105 0.65 8.95 3.92
CA GLY A 105 1.18 10.01 3.05
C GLY A 105 2.35 10.76 3.70
N VAL A 106 2.20 11.21 4.95
CA VAL A 106 3.28 11.89 5.68
C VAL A 106 4.44 10.93 5.92
N GLY A 107 4.16 9.68 6.33
CA GLY A 107 5.19 8.67 6.54
C GLY A 107 5.95 8.35 5.25
N LEU A 108 5.25 8.21 4.13
CA LEU A 108 5.87 7.99 2.82
C LEU A 108 6.74 9.19 2.40
N LEU A 109 6.24 10.41 2.56
CA LEU A 109 6.99 11.63 2.24
C LEU A 109 8.29 11.71 3.05
N LEU A 110 8.21 11.50 4.37
CA LEU A 110 9.39 11.51 5.24
C LEU A 110 10.36 10.38 4.91
N GLY A 111 9.85 9.18 4.61
CA GLY A 111 10.67 8.04 4.17
C GLY A 111 11.42 8.34 2.86
N TRP A 112 10.75 8.98 1.89
CA TRP A 112 11.37 9.40 0.64
C TRP A 112 12.40 10.51 0.85
N LEU A 113 12.10 11.52 1.67
CA LEU A 113 13.04 12.59 1.98
C LEU A 113 14.30 12.03 2.65
N LEU A 114 14.14 11.22 3.69
CA LEU A 114 15.27 10.61 4.40
C LEU A 114 16.11 9.70 3.51
N ALA A 115 15.45 8.81 2.77
CA ALA A 115 16.13 7.86 1.90
C ALA A 115 16.87 8.54 0.74
N SER A 116 16.22 9.51 0.08
CA SER A 116 16.81 10.22 -1.05
C SER A 116 17.98 11.11 -0.61
N THR A 117 17.84 11.83 0.50
CA THR A 117 18.94 12.65 1.03
C THR A 117 20.17 11.82 1.36
N LEU A 118 19.98 10.67 2.02
CA LEU A 118 21.08 9.75 2.32
C LEU A 118 21.68 9.12 1.06
N ALA A 119 20.84 8.72 0.07
CA ALA A 119 21.31 8.16 -1.18
C ALA A 119 22.11 9.19 -2.01
N PHE A 120 21.66 10.45 -2.06
CA PHE A 120 22.35 11.52 -2.73
C PHE A 120 23.68 11.87 -2.01
N ALA A 121 23.65 11.96 -0.69
CA ALA A 121 24.86 12.21 0.10
C ALA A 121 25.92 11.12 -0.10
N ALA A 122 25.50 9.84 -0.11
CA ALA A 122 26.40 8.72 -0.37
C ALA A 122 27.05 8.79 -1.76
N CYS A 123 26.30 9.26 -2.79
CA CYS A 123 26.83 9.43 -4.14
C CYS A 123 27.75 10.65 -4.27
N LEU A 124 27.45 11.77 -3.59
CA LEU A 124 28.23 12.99 -3.68
C LEU A 124 29.58 12.90 -2.94
N TRP A 125 29.55 12.31 -1.76
CA TRP A 125 30.76 12.29 -0.93
C TRP A 125 31.72 11.15 -1.28
N GLN A 126 31.29 10.14 -2.03
CA GLN A 126 32.10 8.99 -2.49
C GLN A 126 33.05 8.41 -1.40
N ARG A 127 32.70 8.62 -0.12
CA ARG A 127 33.49 8.15 1.03
C ARG A 127 32.90 6.84 1.56
N PRO A 128 33.73 5.81 1.76
CA PRO A 128 33.29 4.50 2.25
C PRO A 128 32.40 4.53 3.50
N PRO A 129 32.67 5.35 4.54
CA PRO A 129 31.90 5.28 5.78
C PRO A 129 30.43 5.70 5.62
N GLY A 130 30.13 6.67 4.77
CA GLY A 130 28.72 7.09 4.54
C GLY A 130 27.88 6.03 3.82
N GLU A 131 28.51 5.33 2.88
CA GLU A 131 27.87 4.22 2.19
C GLU A 131 27.65 3.01 3.12
N ILE A 132 28.63 2.67 3.93
CA ILE A 132 28.55 1.59 4.90
C ILE A 132 27.44 1.88 5.91
N LEU A 133 27.38 3.11 6.44
CA LEU A 133 26.36 3.52 7.42
C LEU A 133 24.94 3.44 6.82
N GLY A 134 24.72 4.00 5.64
CA GLY A 134 23.40 3.95 4.99
C GLY A 134 22.96 2.54 4.66
N THR A 135 23.89 1.68 4.21
CA THR A 135 23.62 0.28 3.92
C THR A 135 23.34 -0.51 5.19
N ALA A 136 24.10 -0.30 6.25
CA ALA A 136 23.90 -0.94 7.55
C ALA A 136 22.56 -0.53 8.17
N LEU A 137 22.24 0.78 8.19
CA LEU A 137 20.95 1.28 8.65
C LEU A 137 19.79 0.69 7.87
N SER A 138 19.86 0.72 6.54
CA SER A 138 18.80 0.14 5.72
C SER A 138 18.67 -1.36 5.93
N GLY A 139 19.77 -2.08 6.13
CA GLY A 139 19.76 -3.50 6.48
C GLY A 139 19.11 -3.77 7.82
N ALA A 140 19.47 -3.00 8.85
CA ALA A 140 18.91 -3.12 10.19
C ALA A 140 17.38 -2.92 10.18
N PHE A 141 16.90 -1.83 9.58
CA PHE A 141 15.45 -1.57 9.51
C PHE A 141 14.68 -2.58 8.64
N LEU A 142 15.33 -3.17 7.63
CA LEU A 142 14.69 -4.20 6.80
C LEU A 142 14.45 -5.51 7.59
N CYS A 143 15.28 -5.79 8.58
CA CYS A 143 15.14 -6.98 9.43
C CYS A 143 14.06 -6.82 10.51
N ILE A 144 13.64 -5.58 10.82
CA ILE A 144 12.64 -5.32 11.86
C ILE A 144 11.24 -5.46 11.27
N PRO A 145 10.37 -6.34 11.81
CA PRO A 145 8.98 -6.44 11.39
C PRO A 145 8.23 -5.11 11.57
N ALA A 146 7.32 -4.80 10.65
CA ALA A 146 6.53 -3.57 10.70
C ALA A 146 5.77 -3.36 12.03
N ALA A 147 5.24 -4.45 12.59
CA ALA A 147 4.55 -4.42 13.87
C ALA A 147 5.47 -4.00 15.05
N VAL A 148 6.76 -4.38 15.00
CA VAL A 148 7.73 -3.97 16.03
C VAL A 148 8.02 -2.47 15.93
N LEU A 149 8.16 -1.91 14.72
CA LEU A 149 8.32 -0.48 14.53
C LEU A 149 7.06 0.31 14.95
N ALA A 150 5.88 -0.24 14.70
CA ALA A 150 4.63 0.33 15.20
C ALA A 150 4.57 0.33 16.73
N LEU A 151 4.93 -0.79 17.37
CA LEU A 151 4.99 -0.90 18.84
C LEU A 151 6.02 0.05 19.43
N ALA A 152 7.18 0.19 18.81
CA ALA A 152 8.19 1.16 19.20
C ALA A 152 7.63 2.60 19.17
N SER A 153 6.81 2.95 18.16
CA SER A 153 6.14 4.24 18.13
C SER A 153 5.23 4.48 19.33
N VAL A 154 4.52 3.44 19.79
CA VAL A 154 3.69 3.53 21.00
C VAL A 154 4.56 3.70 22.25
N ILE A 155 5.62 2.89 22.42
CA ILE A 155 6.49 2.93 23.58
C ILE A 155 7.20 4.29 23.72
N PHE A 156 7.69 4.83 22.60
CA PHE A 156 8.38 6.12 22.58
C PHE A 156 7.44 7.32 22.42
N ASN A 157 6.13 7.11 22.48
CA ASN A 157 5.10 8.13 22.28
C ASN A 157 5.36 8.99 21.01
N SER A 158 5.78 8.33 19.95
CA SER A 158 6.06 8.97 18.66
C SER A 158 4.90 8.79 17.68
N PRO A 159 4.71 9.74 16.76
CA PRO A 159 3.62 9.65 15.78
C PRO A 159 3.76 8.43 14.87
N GLY A 160 2.64 7.72 14.58
CA GLY A 160 2.62 6.50 13.75
C GLY A 160 3.17 6.68 12.33
N TYR A 161 3.13 7.89 11.76
CA TYR A 161 3.74 8.17 10.45
C TYR A 161 5.27 8.00 10.45
N LEU A 162 5.94 8.12 11.61
CA LEU A 162 7.38 7.84 11.71
C LEU A 162 7.67 6.34 11.57
N ALA A 163 6.81 5.47 12.13
CA ALA A 163 6.93 4.03 11.89
C ALA A 163 6.82 3.70 10.39
N ILE A 164 5.83 4.28 9.69
CA ILE A 164 5.70 4.09 8.25
C ILE A 164 6.92 4.60 7.50
N ALA A 165 7.46 5.77 7.87
CA ALA A 165 8.67 6.31 7.27
C ALA A 165 9.86 5.35 7.40
N LEU A 166 10.05 4.76 8.58
CA LEU A 166 11.12 3.79 8.84
C LEU A 166 10.89 2.45 8.13
N ILE A 167 9.64 2.02 7.95
CA ILE A 167 9.29 0.81 7.21
C ILE A 167 9.61 0.95 5.71
N VAL A 168 9.30 2.10 5.11
CA VAL A 168 9.52 2.32 3.67
C VAL A 168 10.96 2.73 3.35
N PHE A 169 11.65 3.40 4.28
CA PHE A 169 13.01 3.93 4.14
C PHE A 169 14.02 2.92 3.55
N PRO A 170 14.16 1.68 4.06
CA PRO A 170 15.19 0.76 3.60
C PRO A 170 15.07 0.45 2.10
N LYS A 171 13.85 0.26 1.65
CA LYS A 171 13.57 -0.09 0.26
C LYS A 171 13.87 1.08 -0.67
N ILE A 172 13.41 2.28 -0.30
CA ILE A 172 13.67 3.50 -1.06
C ILE A 172 15.17 3.78 -1.13
N TYR A 173 15.87 3.74 0.02
CA TYR A 173 17.31 4.00 0.08
C TYR A 173 18.10 3.06 -0.82
N ARG A 174 17.92 1.75 -0.66
CA ARG A 174 18.68 0.73 -1.41
C ARG A 174 18.45 0.83 -2.91
N TYR A 175 17.18 1.00 -3.33
CA TYR A 175 16.87 1.14 -4.75
C TYR A 175 17.42 2.44 -5.32
N SER A 176 17.16 3.59 -4.69
CA SER A 176 17.64 4.89 -5.15
C SER A 176 19.17 4.92 -5.24
N ARG A 177 19.85 4.39 -4.22
CA ARG A 177 21.31 4.29 -4.21
C ARG A 177 21.83 3.42 -5.35
N ASN A 178 21.23 2.25 -5.59
CA ASN A 178 21.64 1.36 -6.68
C ASN A 178 21.39 1.99 -8.06
N LEU A 179 20.28 2.69 -8.25
CA LEU A 179 19.97 3.39 -9.50
C LEU A 179 20.97 4.52 -9.77
N LEU A 180 21.30 5.30 -8.75
CA LEU A 180 22.29 6.35 -8.85
C LEU A 180 23.68 5.78 -9.12
N ALA A 181 24.10 4.72 -8.44
CA ALA A 181 25.39 4.08 -8.68
C ALA A 181 25.52 3.60 -10.15
N LYS A 182 24.46 3.00 -10.71
CA LYS A 182 24.43 2.62 -12.13
C LYS A 182 24.53 3.83 -13.04
N ALA A 183 23.80 4.93 -12.74
CA ALA A 183 23.87 6.15 -13.51
C ALA A 183 25.29 6.75 -13.48
N TYR A 184 25.91 6.80 -12.32
CA TYR A 184 27.28 7.32 -12.14
C TYR A 184 28.37 6.48 -12.84
N ALA A 185 28.13 5.21 -13.10
CA ALA A 185 29.03 4.33 -13.84
C ALA A 185 28.99 4.55 -15.38
N MET A 186 28.08 5.39 -15.88
CA MET A 186 27.95 5.61 -17.32
C MET A 186 29.04 6.52 -17.89
N PRO A 187 29.53 6.28 -19.15
CA PRO A 187 30.62 7.03 -19.77
C PRO A 187 30.39 8.54 -19.86
N HIS A 188 29.14 8.98 -20.03
CA HIS A 188 28.82 10.41 -20.12
C HIS A 188 29.08 11.17 -18.80
N ILE A 189 29.05 10.50 -17.64
CA ILE A 189 29.41 11.09 -16.34
C ILE A 189 30.90 11.35 -16.27
N THR A 190 31.71 10.40 -16.74
CA THR A 190 33.17 10.57 -16.83
C THR A 190 33.53 11.73 -17.73
N ALA A 191 32.85 11.85 -18.89
CA ALA A 191 33.04 13.00 -19.80
C ALA A 191 32.60 14.33 -19.14
N ALA A 192 31.52 14.33 -18.35
CA ALA A 192 31.08 15.51 -17.62
C ALA A 192 32.10 15.96 -16.58
N ARG A 193 32.71 15.02 -15.83
CA ARG A 193 33.81 15.30 -14.88
C ARG A 193 35.04 15.84 -15.58
N ALA A 194 35.43 15.25 -16.71
CA ALA A 194 36.55 15.74 -17.53
C ALA A 194 36.37 17.18 -18.01
N ARG A 195 35.12 17.64 -18.19
CA ARG A 195 34.75 19.03 -18.49
C ARG A 195 34.75 19.96 -17.28
N GLY A 196 35.08 19.46 -16.06
CA GLY A 196 35.13 20.27 -14.83
C GLY A 196 33.75 20.54 -14.22
N LEU A 197 32.70 19.78 -14.55
CA LEU A 197 31.39 19.95 -13.94
C LEU A 197 31.43 19.48 -12.46
N GLY A 198 30.87 20.31 -11.57
CA GLY A 198 30.75 19.95 -10.16
C GLY A 198 29.75 18.82 -9.92
N GLU A 199 29.96 18.00 -8.89
CA GLU A 199 29.20 16.79 -8.59
C GLU A 199 27.69 17.04 -8.42
N LEU A 200 27.26 18.16 -7.82
CA LEU A 200 25.84 18.53 -7.71
C LEU A 200 25.22 18.75 -9.10
N ARG A 201 25.94 19.35 -10.03
CA ARG A 201 25.48 19.56 -11.40
C ARG A 201 25.43 18.25 -12.15
N ILE A 202 26.38 17.35 -11.94
CA ILE A 202 26.42 16.00 -12.48
C ILE A 202 25.20 15.21 -11.97
N LEU A 203 24.96 15.23 -10.65
CA LEU A 203 23.79 14.57 -10.06
C LEU A 203 22.49 15.08 -10.69
N ALA A 204 22.26 16.40 -10.69
CA ALA A 204 20.99 16.99 -11.11
C ALA A 204 20.72 16.87 -12.62
N ARG A 205 21.75 17.04 -13.46
CA ARG A 205 21.58 17.12 -14.94
C ARG A 205 21.94 15.85 -15.69
N HIS A 206 22.70 14.94 -15.08
CA HIS A 206 23.18 13.75 -15.78
C HIS A 206 22.77 12.45 -15.11
N ALA A 207 22.83 12.34 -13.77
CA ALA A 207 22.48 11.10 -13.06
C ALA A 207 20.98 10.97 -12.79
N LEU A 208 20.34 12.03 -12.26
CA LEU A 208 18.90 12.02 -11.96
C LEU A 208 18.00 11.81 -13.19
N PRO A 209 18.23 12.39 -14.38
CA PRO A 209 17.41 12.10 -15.54
C PRO A 209 17.46 10.63 -15.96
N VAL A 210 18.58 9.95 -15.73
CA VAL A 210 18.75 8.52 -16.04
C VAL A 210 18.08 7.64 -14.98
N ALA A 211 18.23 7.97 -13.68
CA ALA A 211 17.65 7.23 -12.56
C ALA A 211 16.16 7.55 -12.35
N GLY A 212 15.72 8.74 -12.72
CA GLY A 212 14.40 9.30 -12.43
C GLY A 212 13.23 8.41 -12.83
N PRO A 213 13.14 7.90 -14.05
CA PRO A 213 12.05 7.02 -14.46
C PRO A 213 11.88 5.81 -13.55
N GLN A 214 12.97 5.19 -13.14
CA GLN A 214 12.93 4.04 -12.24
C GLN A 214 12.60 4.45 -10.78
N MET A 215 13.00 5.65 -10.36
CA MET A 215 12.61 6.21 -9.05
C MET A 215 11.10 6.52 -9.01
N ILE A 216 10.50 6.97 -10.11
CA ILE A 216 9.05 7.18 -10.21
C ILE A 216 8.31 5.84 -10.12
N ALA A 217 8.78 4.80 -10.81
CA ALA A 217 8.22 3.45 -10.67
C ALA A 217 8.31 2.94 -9.22
N LEU A 218 9.43 3.20 -8.54
CA LEU A 218 9.60 2.88 -7.13
C LEU A 218 8.59 3.62 -6.24
N ALA A 219 8.23 4.87 -6.57
CA ALA A 219 7.23 5.62 -5.82
C ALA A 219 5.86 4.91 -5.83
N GLY A 220 5.42 4.37 -6.97
CA GLY A 220 4.22 3.56 -7.06
C GLY A 220 4.26 2.33 -6.14
N VAL A 221 5.36 1.58 -6.17
CA VAL A 221 5.56 0.40 -5.31
C VAL A 221 5.56 0.76 -3.82
N THR A 222 6.17 1.88 -3.44
CA THR A 222 6.26 2.28 -2.03
C THR A 222 4.92 2.74 -1.45
N ILE A 223 4.00 3.23 -2.26
CA ILE A 223 2.60 3.49 -1.85
C ILE A 223 1.94 2.19 -1.39
N SER A 224 2.11 1.09 -2.14
CA SER A 224 1.57 -0.22 -1.76
C SER A 224 2.14 -0.71 -0.43
N ILE A 225 3.45 -0.50 -0.21
CA ILE A 225 4.10 -0.87 1.05
C ILE A 225 3.58 -0.04 2.21
N ALA A 226 3.40 1.27 2.00
CA ALA A 226 2.88 2.18 3.04
C ALA A 226 1.44 1.82 3.43
N LEU A 227 0.58 1.49 2.46
CA LEU A 227 -0.79 1.02 2.71
C LEU A 227 -0.81 -0.30 3.48
N GLY A 228 0.05 -1.26 3.12
CA GLY A 228 0.19 -2.51 3.87
C GLY A 228 0.70 -2.29 5.30
N ALA A 229 1.65 -1.36 5.48
CA ALA A 229 2.19 -0.98 6.78
C ALA A 229 1.17 -0.22 7.65
N ALA A 230 0.18 0.44 7.04
CA ALA A 230 -0.87 1.14 7.78
C ALA A 230 -1.67 0.18 8.67
N ILE A 231 -1.84 -1.10 8.28
CA ILE A 231 -2.59 -2.08 9.07
C ILE A 231 -1.98 -2.24 10.48
N PRO A 232 -0.74 -2.71 10.66
CA PRO A 232 -0.15 -2.84 11.99
C PRO A 232 0.08 -1.49 12.68
N VAL A 233 0.43 -0.43 11.95
CA VAL A 233 0.69 0.88 12.54
C VAL A 233 -0.59 1.51 13.10
N GLU A 234 -1.66 1.56 12.33
CA GLU A 234 -2.92 2.15 12.79
C GLU A 234 -3.56 1.32 13.90
N SER A 235 -3.47 -0.02 13.81
CA SER A 235 -4.05 -0.90 14.83
C SER A 235 -3.33 -0.79 16.16
N LEU A 236 -2.00 -0.78 16.17
CA LEU A 236 -1.21 -0.74 17.40
C LEU A 236 -1.14 0.67 18.00
N CYS A 237 -1.07 1.71 17.14
CA CYS A 237 -1.07 3.11 17.59
C CYS A 237 -2.48 3.65 17.91
N GLY A 238 -3.54 2.85 17.78
CA GLY A 238 -4.92 3.29 18.06
C GLY A 238 -5.43 4.37 17.11
N LEU A 239 -4.89 4.45 15.88
CA LEU A 239 -5.28 5.45 14.89
C LEU A 239 -6.51 4.96 14.10
N PRO A 240 -7.62 5.73 14.06
CA PRO A 240 -8.86 5.30 13.44
C PRO A 240 -8.81 5.41 11.90
N GLY A 241 -7.98 4.61 11.25
CA GLY A 241 -7.82 4.56 9.80
C GLY A 241 -8.36 3.29 9.15
N ILE A 242 -8.11 3.16 7.83
CA ILE A 242 -8.50 2.00 7.01
C ILE A 242 -7.75 0.73 7.44
N GLY A 243 -6.48 0.86 7.84
CA GLY A 243 -5.69 -0.28 8.33
C GLY A 243 -6.23 -0.85 9.63
N GLN A 244 -6.61 0.02 10.59
CA GLN A 244 -7.29 -0.40 11.82
C GLN A 244 -8.64 -1.04 11.51
N LEU A 245 -9.40 -0.45 10.60
CA LEU A 245 -10.70 -0.98 10.17
C LEU A 245 -10.55 -2.37 9.53
N ALA A 246 -9.51 -2.58 8.71
CA ALA A 246 -9.20 -3.87 8.11
C ALA A 246 -8.85 -4.93 9.17
N TRP A 247 -8.08 -4.54 10.18
CA TRP A 247 -7.75 -5.41 11.30
C TRP A 247 -9.01 -5.82 12.08
N GLN A 248 -9.87 -4.86 12.42
CA GLN A 248 -11.14 -5.11 13.11
C GLN A 248 -12.07 -6.02 12.29
N ALA A 249 -12.19 -5.74 10.99
CA ALA A 249 -12.99 -6.55 10.08
C ALA A 249 -12.47 -8.00 9.96
N ALA A 250 -11.15 -8.19 10.00
CA ALA A 250 -10.54 -9.51 9.98
C ALA A 250 -10.82 -10.29 11.26
N LEU A 251 -10.71 -9.65 12.42
CA LEU A 251 -11.01 -10.27 13.71
C LEU A 251 -12.49 -10.64 13.86
N SER A 252 -13.39 -9.75 13.42
CA SER A 252 -14.84 -9.97 13.45
C SER A 252 -15.37 -10.78 12.27
N ARG A 253 -14.51 -11.17 11.33
CA ARG A 253 -14.87 -11.91 10.10
C ARG A 253 -15.96 -11.23 9.27
N ASP A 254 -15.94 -9.90 9.24
CA ASP A 254 -16.91 -9.08 8.52
C ASP A 254 -16.65 -9.16 7.01
N LEU A 255 -17.34 -10.10 6.35
CA LEU A 255 -17.13 -10.37 4.92
C LEU A 255 -17.42 -9.15 4.03
N PRO A 256 -18.56 -8.42 4.14
CA PRO A 256 -18.80 -7.25 3.33
C PRO A 256 -17.72 -6.18 3.49
N LEU A 257 -17.30 -5.93 4.71
CA LEU A 257 -16.29 -4.92 5.01
C LEU A 257 -14.91 -5.32 4.47
N LEU A 258 -14.48 -6.57 4.68
CA LEU A 258 -13.19 -7.09 4.18
C LEU A 258 -13.08 -7.05 2.67
N VAL A 259 -14.13 -7.46 1.95
CA VAL A 259 -14.15 -7.41 0.48
C VAL A 259 -14.01 -5.98 -0.02
N ASN A 260 -14.76 -5.03 0.56
CA ASN A 260 -14.67 -3.62 0.18
C ASN A 260 -13.29 -3.03 0.44
N LEU A 261 -12.71 -3.32 1.62
CA LEU A 261 -11.36 -2.84 1.98
C LEU A 261 -10.30 -3.41 1.04
N THR A 262 -10.38 -4.70 0.70
CA THR A 262 -9.46 -5.35 -0.24
C THR A 262 -9.58 -4.72 -1.63
N VAL A 263 -10.79 -4.54 -2.13
CA VAL A 263 -11.06 -3.90 -3.42
C VAL A 263 -10.52 -2.47 -3.44
N LEU A 264 -10.78 -1.69 -2.39
CA LEU A 264 -10.29 -0.30 -2.26
C LEU A 264 -8.77 -0.23 -2.28
N VAL A 265 -8.08 -1.00 -1.41
CA VAL A 265 -6.62 -0.99 -1.31
C VAL A 265 -5.98 -1.47 -2.62
N THR A 266 -6.55 -2.51 -3.24
CA THR A 266 -6.09 -3.01 -4.55
C THR A 266 -6.24 -1.95 -5.62
N LEU A 267 -7.39 -1.28 -5.69
CA LEU A 267 -7.65 -0.21 -6.66
C LEU A 267 -6.66 0.94 -6.50
N VAL A 268 -6.48 1.43 -5.27
CA VAL A 268 -5.53 2.53 -4.98
C VAL A 268 -4.10 2.14 -5.36
N THR A 269 -3.69 0.93 -5.02
CA THR A 269 -2.37 0.40 -5.37
C THR A 269 -2.17 0.33 -6.89
N LEU A 270 -3.15 -0.17 -7.62
CA LEU A 270 -3.08 -0.27 -9.09
C LEU A 270 -3.09 1.10 -9.75
N LEU A 271 -3.91 2.03 -9.26
CA LEU A 271 -3.93 3.42 -9.75
C LEU A 271 -2.60 4.12 -9.50
N ALA A 272 -1.98 3.93 -8.33
CA ALA A 272 -0.68 4.50 -8.01
C ALA A 272 0.42 3.96 -8.94
N ASN A 273 0.46 2.65 -9.17
CA ASN A 273 1.42 2.03 -10.08
C ASN A 273 1.18 2.48 -11.54
N SER A 274 -0.08 2.49 -11.98
CA SER A 274 -0.44 2.98 -13.33
C SER A 274 -0.09 4.45 -13.52
N GLY A 275 -0.29 5.28 -12.50
CA GLY A 275 0.13 6.69 -12.52
C GLY A 275 1.64 6.84 -12.67
N ALA A 276 2.42 6.01 -11.97
CA ALA A 276 3.87 5.96 -12.10
C ALA A 276 4.30 5.53 -13.52
N ASP A 277 3.63 4.54 -14.12
CA ASP A 277 3.92 4.08 -15.49
C ASP A 277 3.60 5.15 -16.53
N VAL A 278 2.47 5.84 -16.40
CA VAL A 278 2.09 6.95 -17.28
C VAL A 278 3.10 8.10 -17.16
N MET A 279 3.50 8.46 -15.94
CA MET A 279 4.50 9.50 -15.71
C MET A 279 5.84 9.13 -16.34
N ASN A 280 6.26 7.87 -16.20
CA ASN A 280 7.46 7.35 -16.84
C ASN A 280 7.38 7.42 -18.38
N TYR A 281 6.22 7.12 -18.95
CA TYR A 281 6.01 7.21 -20.39
C TYR A 281 6.11 8.65 -20.90
N VAL A 282 5.53 9.60 -20.18
CA VAL A 282 5.55 11.03 -20.54
C VAL A 282 6.96 11.64 -20.41
N LEU A 283 7.72 11.18 -19.41
CA LEU A 283 9.07 11.71 -19.13
C LEU A 283 10.19 11.04 -19.94
N ARG A 284 9.89 9.98 -20.68
CA ARG A 284 10.87 9.41 -21.63
C ARG A 284 11.07 10.40 -22.78
N PRO A 285 12.31 10.84 -23.05
CA PRO A 285 12.57 11.58 -24.27
C PRO A 285 12.20 10.69 -25.47
N PRO A 286 11.64 11.26 -26.56
CA PRO A 286 11.42 10.51 -27.78
C PRO A 286 12.75 9.89 -28.21
N GLU A 287 12.74 8.56 -28.42
CA GLU A 287 13.90 7.87 -28.98
C GLU A 287 14.22 8.50 -30.34
N ALA A 288 15.36 9.18 -30.43
CA ALA A 288 15.88 9.76 -31.67
C ALA A 288 16.53 8.68 -32.52
#